data_1c426480d1b749e8f9db63d428e4446d
#
_entry.id   1c426480d1b749e8f9db63d428e4446d
#
_cell.length_a   1.000
_cell.length_b   1.000
_cell.length_c   1.000
_cell.angle_alpha   90.00
_cell.angle_beta   90.00
_cell.angle_gamma   90.00
#
_symmetry.space_group_name_H-M   'P 1'
#
loop_
_entity.id
_entity.type
_entity.pdbx_description
1 polymer ?
#
loop_
_entity_poly.entity_id
_entity_poly.type
_entity_poly.pdbx_seq_one_letter_code
_entity_poly.pdbx_strand_id
1 'polypeptide(L)'
;VSASARIPGRTPYLALQLALLCGFALVGLLVLLVWVADTGGILPFLLGSVLSVLPVPLYVALILWIDRHEKEPGWLLLAAFFWGSTVASLHSYIVSTLLAAILQALLGPLWAIRITFSVVTPLVEETAKGVALLGMVLAVGDEFDNLTDGLVYGALVGLGFGVAENVVYLGRAFKAGGFGGLTVLFFLRVILLGLMHSIWTGCTGAGVGYARERGGAARLLAPVGGYLGAVFLHALWNSSNVGLEATMGPRARLLAPVLFGVILLPGLVVLGVLAYLCERREREVLRSYLLDLVTSGELSEEELRAVAGREKSRRLWRAWAQKGPSGWLALRQFYDALAELAFARWRAAQGRPTSVPEEELRARVRDLRERVQALGLEG
;
A
#
# COMPACT_ATOMS: atom_id res chain seq x y z
N VAL A 1 17.05 -29.68 -33.92
CA VAL A 1 15.70 -29.36 -33.46
C VAL A 1 15.84 -28.15 -32.54
N SER A 2 15.46 -26.97 -33.07
CA SER A 2 15.68 -25.67 -32.45
C SER A 2 14.90 -25.54 -31.15
N ALA A 3 15.63 -25.32 -30.05
CA ALA A 3 15.06 -24.77 -28.84
C ALA A 3 14.57 -23.34 -29.15
N SER A 4 13.27 -23.13 -29.17
CA SER A 4 12.67 -21.81 -29.29
C SER A 4 13.15 -20.96 -28.10
N ALA A 5 14.01 -19.99 -28.38
CA ALA A 5 14.44 -18.98 -27.42
C ALA A 5 13.17 -18.33 -26.84
N ARG A 6 12.90 -18.54 -25.55
CA ARG A 6 11.91 -17.78 -24.81
C ARG A 6 12.36 -16.33 -24.84
N ILE A 7 11.57 -15.48 -25.44
CA ILE A 7 11.81 -14.02 -25.44
C ILE A 7 11.78 -13.57 -23.99
N PRO A 8 12.88 -13.05 -23.41
CA PRO A 8 12.88 -12.49 -22.07
C PRO A 8 11.98 -11.24 -22.10
N GLY A 9 10.85 -11.24 -21.40
CA GLY A 9 10.02 -10.05 -21.31
C GLY A 9 8.51 -10.26 -21.31
N ARG A 10 8.00 -11.46 -21.52
CA ARG A 10 6.58 -11.73 -21.28
C ARG A 10 6.44 -12.11 -19.79
N THR A 11 5.84 -11.21 -19.03
CA THR A 11 5.50 -11.48 -17.62
C THR A 11 4.68 -12.76 -17.54
N PRO A 12 5.03 -13.72 -16.64
CA PRO A 12 4.29 -14.98 -16.49
C PRO A 12 2.82 -14.78 -16.13
N TYR A 13 2.45 -13.55 -15.76
CA TYR A 13 1.12 -13.18 -15.27
C TYR A 13 0.25 -12.40 -16.28
N LEU A 14 0.58 -12.39 -17.58
CA LEU A 14 -0.18 -11.60 -18.58
C LEU A 14 -1.69 -11.90 -18.56
N ALA A 15 -2.06 -13.19 -18.49
CA ALA A 15 -3.48 -13.58 -18.45
C ALA A 15 -4.17 -13.07 -17.17
N LEU A 16 -3.50 -13.13 -16.02
CA LEU A 16 -3.99 -12.58 -14.76
C LEU A 16 -4.13 -11.06 -14.83
N GLN A 17 -3.13 -10.36 -15.38
CA GLN A 17 -3.18 -8.90 -15.55
C GLN A 17 -4.36 -8.48 -16.43
N LEU A 18 -4.59 -9.16 -17.55
CA LEU A 18 -5.73 -8.88 -18.43
C LEU A 18 -7.08 -9.17 -17.76
N ALA A 19 -7.17 -10.28 -17.02
CA ALA A 19 -8.38 -10.63 -16.26
C ALA A 19 -8.69 -9.58 -15.17
N LEU A 20 -7.67 -9.13 -14.44
CA LEU A 20 -7.81 -8.07 -13.43
C LEU A 20 -8.21 -6.74 -14.07
N LEU A 21 -7.59 -6.36 -15.19
CA LEU A 21 -7.93 -5.13 -15.91
C LEU A 21 -9.40 -5.13 -16.35
N CYS A 22 -9.86 -6.21 -17.00
CA CYS A 22 -11.26 -6.35 -17.38
C CYS A 22 -12.22 -6.37 -16.19
N GLY A 23 -11.86 -7.09 -15.13
CA GLY A 23 -12.64 -7.16 -13.89
C GLY A 23 -12.77 -5.79 -13.22
N PHE A 24 -11.66 -5.07 -13.05
CA PHE A 24 -11.67 -3.72 -12.46
C PHE A 24 -12.41 -2.71 -13.35
N ALA A 25 -12.34 -2.81 -14.68
CA ALA A 25 -13.10 -1.94 -15.57
C ALA A 25 -14.61 -2.17 -15.42
N LEU A 26 -15.05 -3.43 -15.36
CA LEU A 26 -16.47 -3.77 -15.16
C LEU A 26 -16.99 -3.33 -13.79
N VAL A 27 -16.28 -3.71 -12.72
CA VAL A 27 -16.67 -3.30 -11.37
C VAL A 27 -16.56 -1.79 -11.19
N GLY A 28 -15.55 -1.16 -11.79
CA GLY A 28 -15.39 0.30 -11.77
C GLY A 28 -16.55 1.04 -12.45
N LEU A 29 -17.12 0.49 -13.52
CA LEU A 29 -18.34 1.04 -14.13
C LEU A 29 -19.53 0.96 -13.16
N LEU A 30 -19.70 -0.14 -12.45
CA LEU A 30 -20.75 -0.27 -11.43
C LEU A 30 -20.54 0.71 -10.27
N VAL A 31 -19.29 0.86 -9.79
CA VAL A 31 -18.91 1.86 -8.79
C VAL A 31 -19.29 3.26 -9.26
N LEU A 32 -18.92 3.62 -10.49
CA LEU A 32 -19.25 4.93 -11.06
C LEU A 32 -20.76 5.19 -11.00
N LEU A 33 -21.58 4.25 -11.47
CA LEU A 33 -23.04 4.40 -11.48
C LEU A 33 -23.64 4.55 -10.07
N VAL A 34 -23.18 3.72 -9.12
CA VAL A 34 -23.62 3.76 -7.74
C VAL A 34 -23.20 5.07 -7.06
N TRP A 35 -21.94 5.51 -7.24
CA TRP A 35 -21.41 6.73 -6.61
C TRP A 35 -22.05 8.00 -7.19
N VAL A 36 -22.31 8.05 -8.51
CA VAL A 36 -23.06 9.17 -9.11
C VAL A 36 -24.46 9.28 -8.52
N ALA A 37 -25.15 8.15 -8.35
CA ALA A 37 -26.47 8.13 -7.73
C ALA A 37 -26.42 8.56 -6.25
N ASP A 38 -25.46 8.02 -5.50
CA ASP A 38 -25.33 8.25 -4.05
C ASP A 38 -24.90 9.67 -3.69
N THR A 39 -24.03 10.29 -4.50
CA THR A 39 -23.64 11.70 -4.35
C THR A 39 -24.72 12.68 -4.81
N GLY A 40 -25.76 12.19 -5.48
CA GLY A 40 -26.89 12.98 -5.96
C GLY A 40 -26.63 13.69 -7.29
N GLY A 41 -25.77 13.15 -8.13
CA GLY A 41 -25.55 13.58 -9.51
C GLY A 41 -24.09 13.71 -9.91
N ILE A 42 -23.90 14.01 -11.20
CA ILE A 42 -22.57 14.03 -11.83
C ILE A 42 -21.65 15.10 -11.23
N LEU A 43 -22.13 16.32 -10.98
CA LEU A 43 -21.28 17.41 -10.49
C LEU A 43 -20.72 17.13 -9.07
N PRO A 44 -21.52 16.75 -8.06
CA PRO A 44 -20.97 16.34 -6.76
C PRO A 44 -19.99 15.17 -6.86
N PHE A 45 -20.29 14.19 -7.70
CA PHE A 45 -19.41 13.06 -7.97
C PHE A 45 -18.07 13.51 -8.56
N LEU A 46 -18.05 14.36 -9.59
CA LEU A 46 -16.81 14.84 -10.22
C LEU A 46 -15.96 15.67 -9.24
N LEU A 47 -16.58 16.58 -8.48
CA LEU A 47 -15.88 17.37 -7.46
C LEU A 47 -15.26 16.46 -6.38
N GLY A 48 -16.02 15.50 -5.88
CA GLY A 48 -15.53 14.50 -4.94
C GLY A 48 -14.36 13.68 -5.51
N SER A 49 -14.48 13.23 -6.77
CA SER A 49 -13.44 12.43 -7.43
C SER A 49 -12.14 13.20 -7.61
N VAL A 50 -12.20 14.42 -8.15
CA VAL A 50 -11.00 15.25 -8.37
C VAL A 50 -10.27 15.52 -7.05
N LEU A 51 -11.00 15.91 -6.01
CA LEU A 51 -10.39 16.23 -4.72
C LEU A 51 -9.88 14.98 -3.99
N SER A 52 -10.56 13.83 -4.10
CA SER A 52 -10.09 12.59 -3.48
C SER A 52 -8.80 12.07 -4.13
N VAL A 53 -8.64 12.24 -5.45
CA VAL A 53 -7.47 11.76 -6.20
C VAL A 53 -6.27 12.73 -6.08
N LEU A 54 -6.50 14.01 -5.84
CA LEU A 54 -5.46 15.03 -5.83
C LEU A 54 -4.23 14.71 -4.98
N PRO A 55 -4.32 14.24 -3.72
CA PRO A 55 -3.16 13.91 -2.89
C PRO A 55 -2.63 12.49 -3.11
N VAL A 56 -3.29 11.64 -3.91
CA VAL A 56 -2.90 10.22 -4.10
C VAL A 56 -1.44 10.07 -4.53
N PRO A 57 -0.89 10.87 -5.48
CA PRO A 57 0.53 10.74 -5.85
C PRO A 57 1.48 10.91 -4.66
N LEU A 58 1.17 11.86 -3.75
CA LEU A 58 1.95 12.08 -2.53
C LEU A 58 1.85 10.88 -1.59
N TYR A 59 0.64 10.36 -1.36
CA TYR A 59 0.43 9.21 -0.46
C TYR A 59 1.05 7.93 -1.00
N VAL A 60 0.93 7.68 -2.31
CA VAL A 60 1.63 6.57 -2.97
C VAL A 60 3.15 6.72 -2.83
N ALA A 61 3.70 7.92 -3.04
CA ALA A 61 5.13 8.17 -2.86
C ALA A 61 5.59 7.90 -1.41
N LEU A 62 4.78 8.27 -0.40
CA LEU A 62 5.06 7.97 1.00
C LEU A 62 5.02 6.48 1.30
N ILE A 63 4.05 5.74 0.76
CA ILE A 63 3.94 4.28 0.93
C ILE A 63 5.13 3.59 0.25
N LEU A 64 5.43 3.93 -1.01
CA LEU A 64 6.54 3.34 -1.76
C LEU A 64 7.92 3.76 -1.23
N TRP A 65 7.99 4.82 -0.41
CA TRP A 65 9.24 5.16 0.28
C TRP A 65 9.61 4.13 1.36
N ILE A 66 8.64 3.38 1.89
CA ILE A 66 8.88 2.29 2.83
C ILE A 66 9.64 1.16 2.13
N ASP A 67 9.29 0.88 0.86
CA ASP A 67 9.85 -0.18 0.01
C ASP A 67 10.85 0.37 -1.02
N ARG A 68 11.80 1.15 -0.58
CA ARG A 68 12.74 1.81 -1.50
C ARG A 68 13.93 0.95 -1.94
N HIS A 69 14.15 -0.20 -1.33
CA HIS A 69 15.29 -1.07 -1.61
C HIS A 69 14.89 -2.28 -2.47
N GLU A 70 13.74 -2.85 -2.29
CA GLU A 70 13.12 -3.85 -3.15
C GLU A 70 11.93 -3.21 -3.89
N LYS A 71 11.78 -3.48 -5.18
CA LYS A 71 10.72 -2.85 -5.98
C LYS A 71 9.67 -3.86 -6.36
N GLU A 72 8.48 -3.60 -5.91
CA GLU A 72 7.32 -4.37 -6.27
C GLU A 72 6.88 -4.14 -7.72
N PRO A 73 6.35 -5.16 -8.39
CA PRO A 73 5.81 -5.03 -9.74
C PRO A 73 4.70 -3.97 -9.80
N GLY A 74 4.87 -2.96 -10.65
CA GLY A 74 3.94 -1.83 -10.73
C GLY A 74 2.48 -2.24 -11.01
N TRP A 75 2.25 -3.32 -11.78
CA TRP A 75 0.91 -3.84 -12.03
C TRP A 75 0.26 -4.39 -10.76
N LEU A 76 1.04 -4.95 -9.84
CA LEU A 76 0.55 -5.51 -8.58
C LEU A 76 0.21 -4.39 -7.59
N LEU A 77 1.02 -3.33 -7.54
CA LEU A 77 0.71 -2.10 -6.80
C LEU A 77 -0.60 -1.46 -7.28
N LEU A 78 -0.79 -1.38 -8.61
CA LEU A 78 -2.03 -0.90 -9.20
C LEU A 78 -3.21 -1.82 -8.90
N ALA A 79 -3.03 -3.15 -8.97
CA ALA A 79 -4.07 -4.12 -8.64
C ALA A 79 -4.51 -3.98 -7.17
N ALA A 80 -3.58 -3.78 -6.23
CA ALA A 80 -3.88 -3.52 -4.83
C ALA A 80 -4.76 -2.27 -4.66
N PHE A 81 -4.34 -1.15 -5.26
CA PHE A 81 -5.08 0.10 -5.20
C PHE A 81 -6.49 -0.02 -5.83
N PHE A 82 -6.58 -0.61 -7.02
CA PHE A 82 -7.87 -0.76 -7.70
C PHE A 82 -8.79 -1.77 -7.04
N TRP A 83 -8.26 -2.82 -6.39
CA TRP A 83 -9.09 -3.68 -5.56
C TRP A 83 -9.78 -2.88 -4.44
N GLY A 84 -9.03 -2.07 -3.72
CA GLY A 84 -9.57 -1.21 -2.66
C GLY A 84 -10.64 -0.25 -3.19
N SER A 85 -10.32 0.48 -4.27
CA SER A 85 -11.19 1.54 -4.80
C SER A 85 -12.42 1.03 -5.55
N THR A 86 -12.46 -0.24 -5.96
CA THR A 86 -13.58 -0.79 -6.74
C THR A 86 -14.23 -1.97 -6.03
N VAL A 87 -13.56 -3.12 -5.96
CA VAL A 87 -14.15 -4.36 -5.46
C VAL A 87 -14.50 -4.25 -3.97
N ALA A 88 -13.53 -3.85 -3.14
CA ALA A 88 -13.75 -3.77 -1.70
C ALA A 88 -14.77 -2.68 -1.34
N SER A 89 -14.70 -1.50 -1.98
CA SER A 89 -15.62 -0.40 -1.71
C SER A 89 -17.05 -0.72 -2.11
N LEU A 90 -17.28 -1.30 -3.30
CA LEU A 90 -18.61 -1.68 -3.77
C LEU A 90 -19.21 -2.80 -2.92
N HIS A 91 -18.43 -3.86 -2.65
CA HIS A 91 -18.84 -4.96 -1.78
C HIS A 91 -19.25 -4.44 -0.40
N SER A 92 -18.41 -3.61 0.21
CA SER A 92 -18.66 -3.05 1.54
C SER A 92 -19.91 -2.17 1.57
N TYR A 93 -20.10 -1.34 0.55
CA TYR A 93 -21.29 -0.51 0.41
C TYR A 93 -22.56 -1.36 0.36
N ILE A 94 -22.60 -2.38 -0.48
CA ILE A 94 -23.77 -3.27 -0.63
C ILE A 94 -24.03 -4.04 0.66
N VAL A 95 -23.01 -4.73 1.20
CA VAL A 95 -23.18 -5.60 2.37
C VAL A 95 -23.54 -4.79 3.62
N SER A 96 -22.85 -3.67 3.86
CA SER A 96 -23.16 -2.81 5.01
C SER A 96 -24.56 -2.21 4.92
N THR A 97 -25.01 -1.83 3.72
CA THR A 97 -26.38 -1.30 3.52
C THR A 97 -27.44 -2.37 3.80
N LEU A 98 -27.22 -3.60 3.29
CA LEU A 98 -28.15 -4.71 3.54
C LEU A 98 -28.21 -5.09 5.03
N LEU A 99 -27.06 -5.18 5.69
CA LEU A 99 -27.02 -5.48 7.13
C LEU A 99 -27.61 -4.36 7.97
N ALA A 100 -27.40 -3.10 7.59
CA ALA A 100 -28.04 -1.95 8.23
C ALA A 100 -29.56 -2.02 8.15
N ALA A 101 -30.12 -2.38 6.98
CA ALA A 101 -31.58 -2.53 6.81
C ALA A 101 -32.13 -3.67 7.67
N ILE A 102 -31.42 -4.81 7.76
CA ILE A 102 -31.82 -5.91 8.65
C ILE A 102 -31.77 -5.48 10.12
N LEU A 103 -30.68 -4.83 10.55
CA LEU A 103 -30.58 -4.33 11.93
C LEU A 103 -31.64 -3.29 12.26
N GLN A 104 -31.98 -2.43 11.31
CA GLN A 104 -33.06 -1.45 11.49
C GLN A 104 -34.41 -2.11 11.70
N ALA A 105 -34.69 -3.17 10.95
CA ALA A 105 -35.94 -3.93 11.11
C ALA A 105 -36.01 -4.69 12.46
N LEU A 106 -34.86 -5.20 12.95
CA LEU A 106 -34.81 -5.99 14.18
C LEU A 106 -34.69 -5.15 15.45
N LEU A 107 -33.91 -4.06 15.43
CA LEU A 107 -33.47 -3.33 16.63
C LEU A 107 -33.92 -1.85 16.63
N GLY A 108 -34.56 -1.40 15.55
CA GLY A 108 -34.91 -0.01 15.35
C GLY A 108 -33.73 0.88 14.91
N PRO A 109 -34.04 2.12 14.46
CA PRO A 109 -33.07 2.96 13.76
C PRO A 109 -31.87 3.37 14.63
N LEU A 110 -32.05 3.66 15.90
CA LEU A 110 -30.99 4.12 16.79
C LEU A 110 -29.89 3.06 17.01
N TRP A 111 -30.30 1.83 17.32
CA TRP A 111 -29.35 0.73 17.52
C TRP A 111 -28.75 0.24 16.21
N ALA A 112 -29.55 0.22 15.13
CA ALA A 112 -29.03 -0.12 13.80
C ALA A 112 -27.86 0.80 13.38
N ILE A 113 -28.03 2.12 13.50
CA ILE A 113 -26.95 3.07 13.16
C ILE A 113 -25.71 2.79 14.02
N ARG A 114 -25.86 2.68 15.33
CA ARG A 114 -24.73 2.45 16.24
C ARG A 114 -23.97 1.17 15.91
N ILE A 115 -24.68 0.05 15.79
CA ILE A 115 -24.06 -1.26 15.52
C ILE A 115 -23.45 -1.30 14.13
N THR A 116 -24.14 -0.74 13.12
CA THR A 116 -23.62 -0.71 11.76
C THR A 116 -22.30 0.04 11.69
N PHE A 117 -22.25 1.28 12.16
CA PHE A 117 -21.03 2.07 12.06
C PHE A 117 -19.90 1.58 12.97
N SER A 118 -20.22 1.13 14.18
CA SER A 118 -19.20 0.75 15.17
C SER A 118 -18.63 -0.65 14.98
N VAL A 119 -19.42 -1.58 14.39
CA VAL A 119 -19.04 -3.00 14.32
C VAL A 119 -19.12 -3.55 12.90
N VAL A 120 -20.30 -3.43 12.27
CA VAL A 120 -20.56 -4.09 10.97
C VAL A 120 -19.67 -3.51 9.89
N THR A 121 -19.64 -2.19 9.74
CA THR A 121 -18.85 -1.51 8.72
C THR A 121 -17.36 -1.83 8.83
N PRO A 122 -16.70 -1.68 9.99
CA PRO A 122 -15.30 -2.07 10.14
C PRO A 122 -15.00 -3.54 9.78
N LEU A 123 -15.85 -4.47 10.23
CA LEU A 123 -15.69 -5.90 9.92
C LEU A 123 -15.82 -6.17 8.42
N VAL A 124 -16.88 -5.67 7.79
CA VAL A 124 -17.13 -5.89 6.36
C VAL A 124 -16.04 -5.28 5.51
N GLU A 125 -15.63 -4.05 5.82
CA GLU A 125 -14.61 -3.33 5.06
C GLU A 125 -13.22 -3.96 5.18
N GLU A 126 -12.75 -4.22 6.41
CA GLU A 126 -11.42 -4.82 6.58
C GLU A 126 -11.38 -6.26 6.06
N THR A 127 -12.51 -6.98 6.08
CA THR A 127 -12.61 -8.31 5.43
C THR A 127 -12.47 -8.18 3.91
N ALA A 128 -13.21 -7.29 3.27
CA ALA A 128 -13.16 -7.08 1.82
C ALA A 128 -11.77 -6.64 1.33
N LYS A 129 -11.09 -5.79 2.12
CA LYS A 129 -9.71 -5.36 1.88
C LYS A 129 -8.71 -6.51 2.11
N GLY A 130 -8.88 -7.28 3.18
CA GLY A 130 -8.02 -8.41 3.52
C GLY A 130 -8.06 -9.55 2.49
N VAL A 131 -9.20 -9.75 1.81
CA VAL A 131 -9.33 -10.73 0.72
C VAL A 131 -8.34 -10.43 -0.43
N ALA A 132 -8.04 -9.15 -0.73
CA ALA A 132 -7.02 -8.81 -1.71
C ALA A 132 -5.66 -9.41 -1.35
N LEU A 133 -5.24 -9.23 -0.10
CA LEU A 133 -3.93 -9.68 0.38
C LEU A 133 -3.81 -11.20 0.36
N LEU A 134 -4.87 -11.92 0.74
CA LEU A 134 -4.92 -13.38 0.61
C LEU A 134 -4.89 -13.81 -0.85
N GLY A 135 -5.63 -13.13 -1.72
CA GLY A 135 -5.62 -13.38 -3.16
C GLY A 135 -4.22 -13.19 -3.77
N MET A 136 -3.49 -12.15 -3.37
CA MET A 136 -2.11 -11.92 -3.81
C MET A 136 -1.17 -13.04 -3.35
N VAL A 137 -1.25 -13.46 -2.09
CA VAL A 137 -0.45 -14.58 -1.57
C VAL A 137 -0.71 -15.87 -2.36
N LEU A 138 -1.96 -16.12 -2.76
CA LEU A 138 -2.34 -17.33 -3.49
C LEU A 138 -1.97 -17.26 -4.98
N ALA A 139 -2.06 -16.09 -5.60
CA ALA A 139 -1.86 -15.93 -7.04
C ALA A 139 -0.40 -15.61 -7.43
N VAL A 140 0.30 -14.86 -6.59
CA VAL A 140 1.64 -14.33 -6.87
C VAL A 140 2.53 -14.36 -5.62
N GLY A 141 2.46 -15.46 -4.88
CA GLY A 141 3.14 -15.60 -3.59
C GLY A 141 4.67 -15.43 -3.63
N ASP A 142 5.30 -15.51 -4.79
CA ASP A 142 6.74 -15.27 -4.97
C ASP A 142 7.07 -13.77 -4.94
N GLU A 143 6.09 -12.91 -5.28
CA GLU A 143 6.19 -11.45 -5.26
C GLU A 143 5.65 -10.84 -3.97
N PHE A 144 5.07 -11.66 -3.08
CA PHE A 144 4.54 -11.25 -1.78
C PHE A 144 5.19 -12.13 -0.71
N ASP A 145 6.40 -11.84 -0.35
CA ASP A 145 7.21 -12.78 0.41
C ASP A 145 7.72 -12.27 1.76
N ASN A 146 7.51 -10.99 2.09
CA ASN A 146 8.05 -10.39 3.31
C ASN A 146 7.10 -9.38 3.98
N LEU A 147 7.52 -8.88 5.16
CA LEU A 147 6.78 -7.92 5.98
C LEU A 147 6.55 -6.59 5.24
N THR A 148 7.57 -6.12 4.49
CA THR A 148 7.52 -4.83 3.78
C THR A 148 6.48 -4.88 2.67
N ASP A 149 6.47 -5.94 1.86
CA ASP A 149 5.49 -6.15 0.78
C ASP A 149 4.07 -6.15 1.35
N GLY A 150 3.87 -6.91 2.44
CA GLY A 150 2.58 -6.95 3.11
C GLY A 150 2.10 -5.59 3.56
N LEU A 151 2.98 -4.80 4.17
CA LEU A 151 2.67 -3.44 4.60
C LEU A 151 2.33 -2.53 3.43
N VAL A 152 3.11 -2.58 2.35
CA VAL A 152 2.92 -1.75 1.15
C VAL A 152 1.63 -2.11 0.41
N TYR A 153 1.41 -3.40 0.13
CA TYR A 153 0.17 -3.82 -0.53
C TYR A 153 -1.06 -3.53 0.32
N GLY A 154 -0.99 -3.81 1.64
CA GLY A 154 -2.08 -3.48 2.56
C GLY A 154 -2.38 -1.98 2.61
N ALA A 155 -1.35 -1.14 2.67
CA ALA A 155 -1.50 0.31 2.64
C ALA A 155 -2.11 0.82 1.33
N LEU A 156 -1.75 0.23 0.17
CA LEU A 156 -2.32 0.60 -1.13
C LEU A 156 -3.77 0.16 -1.29
N VAL A 157 -4.13 -1.05 -0.83
CA VAL A 157 -5.54 -1.47 -0.78
C VAL A 157 -6.35 -0.51 0.08
N GLY A 158 -5.85 -0.16 1.27
CA GLY A 158 -6.49 0.81 2.15
C GLY A 158 -6.59 2.20 1.53
N LEU A 159 -5.55 2.69 0.85
CA LEU A 159 -5.55 3.97 0.16
C LEU A 159 -6.63 4.01 -0.93
N GLY A 160 -6.67 2.98 -1.78
CA GLY A 160 -7.69 2.88 -2.84
C GLY A 160 -9.10 2.92 -2.27
N PHE A 161 -9.35 2.17 -1.20
CA PHE A 161 -10.64 2.18 -0.50
C PHE A 161 -11.00 3.57 0.04
N GLY A 162 -10.07 4.21 0.74
CA GLY A 162 -10.26 5.55 1.28
C GLY A 162 -10.55 6.61 0.21
N VAL A 163 -9.91 6.49 -0.97
CA VAL A 163 -10.19 7.36 -2.12
C VAL A 163 -11.63 7.19 -2.60
N ALA A 164 -12.10 5.96 -2.80
CA ALA A 164 -13.48 5.68 -3.23
C ALA A 164 -14.52 6.19 -2.23
N GLU A 165 -14.27 5.96 -0.94
CA GLU A 165 -15.13 6.45 0.13
C GLU A 165 -15.15 7.98 0.21
N ASN A 166 -13.99 8.63 0.05
CA ASN A 166 -13.90 10.09 0.04
C ASN A 166 -14.68 10.73 -1.11
N VAL A 167 -14.79 10.10 -2.28
CA VAL A 167 -15.65 10.57 -3.38
C VAL A 167 -17.08 10.75 -2.90
N VAL A 168 -17.62 9.75 -2.20
CA VAL A 168 -19.00 9.78 -1.69
C VAL A 168 -19.16 10.84 -0.61
N TYR A 169 -18.26 10.89 0.37
CA TYR A 169 -18.35 11.86 1.47
C TYR A 169 -18.24 13.30 0.99
N LEU A 170 -17.32 13.60 0.10
CA LEU A 170 -17.13 14.94 -0.47
C LEU A 170 -18.32 15.34 -1.34
N GLY A 171 -18.82 14.43 -2.18
CA GLY A 171 -20.01 14.68 -2.99
C GLY A 171 -21.24 15.00 -2.14
N ARG A 172 -21.49 14.22 -1.09
CA ARG A 172 -22.55 14.47 -0.12
C ARG A 172 -22.36 15.79 0.64
N ALA A 173 -21.12 16.12 1.04
CA ALA A 173 -20.80 17.38 1.71
C ALA A 173 -21.06 18.59 0.82
N PHE A 174 -20.71 18.49 -0.48
CA PHE A 174 -21.06 19.52 -1.47
C PHE A 174 -22.57 19.69 -1.61
N LYS A 175 -23.32 18.61 -1.69
CA LYS A 175 -24.77 18.65 -1.79
C LYS A 175 -25.43 19.28 -0.57
N ALA A 176 -24.91 19.01 0.63
CA ALA A 176 -25.46 19.50 1.89
C ALA A 176 -25.04 20.95 2.24
N GLY A 177 -23.80 21.34 1.93
CA GLY A 177 -23.19 22.61 2.37
C GLY A 177 -22.45 23.38 1.29
N GLY A 178 -22.63 23.04 0.02
CA GLY A 178 -21.94 23.68 -1.10
C GLY A 178 -20.43 23.60 -0.99
N PHE A 179 -19.73 24.58 -1.55
CA PHE A 179 -18.26 24.66 -1.49
C PHE A 179 -17.70 24.77 -0.07
N GLY A 180 -18.42 25.39 0.87
CA GLY A 180 -17.99 25.48 2.27
C GLY A 180 -17.89 24.12 2.93
N GLY A 181 -18.94 23.29 2.83
CA GLY A 181 -18.97 21.93 3.35
C GLY A 181 -17.91 21.04 2.68
N LEU A 182 -17.79 21.15 1.36
CA LEU A 182 -16.80 20.44 0.57
C LEU A 182 -15.37 20.74 1.03
N THR A 183 -15.02 22.04 1.17
CA THR A 183 -13.67 22.48 1.56
C THR A 183 -13.29 21.99 2.95
N VAL A 184 -14.18 22.16 3.93
CA VAL A 184 -13.93 21.70 5.31
C VAL A 184 -13.68 20.19 5.33
N LEU A 185 -14.53 19.42 4.65
CA LEU A 185 -14.41 17.96 4.66
C LEU A 185 -13.17 17.50 3.86
N PHE A 186 -12.80 18.18 2.78
CA PHE A 186 -11.56 17.92 2.04
C PHE A 186 -10.33 18.02 2.94
N PHE A 187 -10.17 19.10 3.66
CA PHE A 187 -9.01 19.25 4.55
C PHE A 187 -9.02 18.24 5.69
N LEU A 188 -10.16 17.98 6.31
CA LEU A 188 -10.25 17.03 7.41
C LEU A 188 -10.05 15.60 6.95
N ARG A 189 -10.81 15.15 5.94
CA ARG A 189 -10.90 13.73 5.59
C ARG A 189 -9.86 13.29 4.56
N VAL A 190 -9.53 14.17 3.61
CA VAL A 190 -8.60 13.82 2.54
C VAL A 190 -7.17 14.18 2.91
N ILE A 191 -6.92 15.39 3.41
CA ILE A 191 -5.55 15.83 3.74
C ILE A 191 -5.12 15.29 5.11
N LEU A 192 -5.91 15.49 6.15
CA LEU A 192 -5.52 15.11 7.51
C LEU A 192 -5.66 13.61 7.76
N LEU A 193 -6.75 13.00 7.29
CA LEU A 193 -7.14 11.62 7.56
C LEU A 193 -6.93 10.67 6.37
N GLY A 194 -6.35 11.14 5.27
CA GLY A 194 -6.27 10.42 4.00
C GLY A 194 -5.53 9.05 4.05
N LEU A 195 -4.66 8.85 5.04
CA LEU A 195 -3.93 7.58 5.23
C LEU A 195 -4.55 6.64 6.27
N MET A 196 -5.72 6.94 6.84
CA MET A 196 -6.31 6.09 7.89
C MET A 196 -6.53 4.66 7.44
N HIS A 197 -7.22 4.46 6.32
CA HIS A 197 -7.45 3.12 5.78
C HIS A 197 -6.13 2.42 5.39
N SER A 198 -5.12 3.18 4.93
CA SER A 198 -3.78 2.65 4.67
C SER A 198 -3.12 2.10 5.93
N ILE A 199 -3.28 2.78 7.06
CA ILE A 199 -2.76 2.34 8.37
C ILE A 199 -3.47 1.07 8.81
N TRP A 200 -4.80 1.03 8.77
CA TRP A 200 -5.56 -0.12 9.24
C TRP A 200 -5.29 -1.36 8.39
N THR A 201 -5.50 -1.27 7.09
CA THR A 201 -5.26 -2.41 6.18
C THR A 201 -3.76 -2.75 6.09
N GLY A 202 -2.87 -1.78 6.30
CA GLY A 202 -1.43 -1.99 6.45
C GLY A 202 -1.09 -2.91 7.62
N CYS A 203 -1.84 -2.86 8.74
CA CYS A 203 -1.69 -3.81 9.86
C CYS A 203 -2.02 -5.24 9.41
N THR A 204 -3.11 -5.44 8.66
CA THR A 204 -3.46 -6.74 8.09
C THR A 204 -2.35 -7.23 7.16
N GLY A 205 -1.89 -6.36 6.25
CA GLY A 205 -0.82 -6.65 5.31
C GLY A 205 0.48 -7.02 6.02
N ALA A 206 0.90 -6.24 7.02
CA ALA A 206 2.08 -6.54 7.83
C ALA A 206 1.99 -7.91 8.52
N GLY A 207 0.82 -8.26 9.05
CA GLY A 207 0.57 -9.58 9.64
C GLY A 207 0.72 -10.72 8.61
N VAL A 208 0.16 -10.54 7.40
CA VAL A 208 0.28 -11.51 6.31
C VAL A 208 1.74 -11.62 5.85
N GLY A 209 2.42 -10.51 5.60
CA GLY A 209 3.82 -10.49 5.18
C GLY A 209 4.75 -11.12 6.22
N TYR A 210 4.56 -10.82 7.51
CA TYR A 210 5.34 -11.45 8.58
C TYR A 210 5.16 -12.97 8.62
N ALA A 211 3.94 -13.46 8.35
CA ALA A 211 3.66 -14.90 8.28
C ALA A 211 4.38 -15.58 7.11
N ARG A 212 4.69 -14.85 6.04
CA ARG A 212 5.46 -15.38 4.90
C ARG A 212 6.92 -15.63 5.26
N GLU A 213 7.47 -14.83 6.17
CA GLU A 213 8.86 -14.95 6.61
C GLU A 213 9.05 -15.99 7.72
N ARG A 214 8.01 -16.27 8.47
CA ARG A 214 8.08 -17.09 9.69
C ARG A 214 7.30 -18.39 9.52
N GLY A 215 7.79 -19.40 10.23
CA GLY A 215 7.11 -20.70 10.36
C GLY A 215 6.34 -20.83 11.67
N GLY A 216 5.78 -22.02 11.90
CA GLY A 216 5.12 -22.37 13.16
C GLY A 216 3.86 -21.54 13.43
N ALA A 217 3.61 -21.21 14.71
CA ALA A 217 2.41 -20.50 15.13
C ALA A 217 2.30 -19.08 14.54
N ALA A 218 3.41 -18.42 14.24
CA ALA A 218 3.41 -17.08 13.65
C ALA A 218 2.71 -17.03 12.29
N ARG A 219 2.75 -18.13 11.53
CA ARG A 219 2.09 -18.24 10.22
C ARG A 219 0.57 -18.03 10.28
N LEU A 220 -0.05 -18.42 11.39
CA LEU A 220 -1.49 -18.24 11.60
C LEU A 220 -1.80 -17.03 12.46
N LEU A 221 -1.04 -16.82 13.53
CA LEU A 221 -1.36 -15.78 14.53
C LEU A 221 -1.09 -14.36 14.00
N ALA A 222 -0.08 -14.17 13.15
CA ALA A 222 0.25 -12.84 12.66
C ALA A 222 -0.81 -12.27 11.70
N PRO A 223 -1.33 -12.99 10.68
CA PRO A 223 -2.43 -12.50 9.85
C PRO A 223 -3.69 -12.21 10.65
N VAL A 224 -4.05 -13.10 11.58
CA VAL A 224 -5.22 -12.91 12.44
C VAL A 224 -5.04 -11.70 13.34
N GLY A 225 -3.87 -11.54 13.97
CA GLY A 225 -3.56 -10.40 14.82
C GLY A 225 -3.57 -9.08 14.04
N GLY A 226 -2.98 -9.05 12.84
CA GLY A 226 -3.01 -7.88 11.95
C GLY A 226 -4.43 -7.48 11.55
N TYR A 227 -5.24 -8.47 11.15
CA TYR A 227 -6.64 -8.25 10.80
C TYR A 227 -7.48 -7.74 11.98
N LEU A 228 -7.38 -8.39 13.14
CA LEU A 228 -8.10 -7.94 14.33
C LEU A 228 -7.64 -6.56 14.80
N GLY A 229 -6.35 -6.24 14.66
CA GLY A 229 -5.82 -4.90 14.91
C GLY A 229 -6.42 -3.85 13.97
N ALA A 230 -6.52 -4.15 12.67
CA ALA A 230 -7.15 -3.28 11.68
C ALA A 230 -8.62 -3.03 12.00
N VAL A 231 -9.39 -4.09 12.24
CA VAL A 231 -10.82 -4.00 12.62
C VAL A 231 -10.99 -3.21 13.90
N PHE A 232 -10.16 -3.44 14.91
CA PHE A 232 -10.24 -2.75 16.20
C PHE A 232 -9.97 -1.23 16.06
N LEU A 233 -8.91 -0.84 15.36
CA LEU A 233 -8.57 0.57 15.15
C LEU A 233 -9.66 1.28 14.35
N HIS A 234 -10.18 0.64 13.33
CA HIS A 234 -11.29 1.16 12.51
C HIS A 234 -12.58 1.28 13.33
N ALA A 235 -12.95 0.24 14.08
CA ALA A 235 -14.12 0.25 14.95
C ALA A 235 -14.02 1.32 16.04
N LEU A 236 -12.84 1.51 16.63
CA LEU A 236 -12.58 2.55 17.62
C LEU A 236 -12.81 3.94 17.03
N TRP A 237 -12.32 4.19 15.81
CA TRP A 237 -12.54 5.44 15.10
C TRP A 237 -14.02 5.70 14.84
N ASN A 238 -14.72 4.73 14.26
CA ASN A 238 -16.12 4.87 13.93
C ASN A 238 -17.02 5.03 15.18
N SER A 239 -16.74 4.24 16.21
CA SER A 239 -17.48 4.32 17.49
C SER A 239 -17.29 5.66 18.18
N SER A 240 -16.09 6.23 18.13
CA SER A 240 -15.80 7.54 18.71
C SER A 240 -16.60 8.66 18.03
N ASN A 241 -16.70 8.62 16.69
CA ASN A 241 -17.49 9.60 15.95
C ASN A 241 -19.01 9.48 16.26
N VAL A 242 -19.55 8.26 16.27
CA VAL A 242 -20.97 8.01 16.58
C VAL A 242 -21.29 8.39 18.04
N GLY A 243 -20.41 8.04 18.97
CA GLY A 243 -20.59 8.38 20.39
C GLY A 243 -20.57 9.88 20.65
N LEU A 244 -19.66 10.61 20.02
CA LEU A 244 -19.56 12.06 20.15
C LEU A 244 -20.77 12.78 19.53
N GLU A 245 -21.20 12.40 18.34
CA GLU A 245 -22.40 12.99 17.73
C GLU A 245 -23.66 12.77 18.59
N ALA A 246 -23.77 11.57 19.18
CA ALA A 246 -24.90 11.24 20.05
C ALA A 246 -24.93 12.06 21.37
N THR A 247 -23.75 12.41 21.91
CA THR A 247 -23.62 13.10 23.21
C THR A 247 -23.51 14.62 23.10
N MET A 248 -22.87 15.13 22.06
CA MET A 248 -22.50 16.54 21.93
C MET A 248 -23.14 17.24 20.72
N GLY A 249 -23.85 16.49 19.86
CA GLY A 249 -24.43 17.01 18.63
C GLY A 249 -23.39 17.69 17.73
N PRO A 250 -23.68 18.86 17.10
CA PRO A 250 -22.76 19.55 16.20
C PRO A 250 -21.41 19.95 16.83
N ARG A 251 -21.35 20.07 18.17
CA ARG A 251 -20.10 20.38 18.91
C ARG A 251 -19.10 19.22 18.87
N ALA A 252 -19.55 17.99 18.59
CA ALA A 252 -18.67 16.84 18.38
C ALA A 252 -17.57 17.10 17.35
N ARG A 253 -17.87 17.87 16.31
CA ARG A 253 -16.92 18.24 15.25
C ARG A 253 -15.71 19.03 15.77
N LEU A 254 -15.86 19.76 16.89
CA LEU A 254 -14.75 20.49 17.53
C LEU A 254 -13.76 19.54 18.20
N LEU A 255 -14.17 18.33 18.55
CA LEU A 255 -13.33 17.30 19.16
C LEU A 255 -12.71 16.35 18.13
N ALA A 256 -13.09 16.42 16.86
CA ALA A 256 -12.50 15.61 15.81
C ALA A 256 -10.95 15.71 15.75
N PRO A 257 -10.29 16.89 15.91
CA PRO A 257 -8.83 17.00 15.98
C PRO A 257 -8.23 16.31 17.21
N VAL A 258 -8.93 16.30 18.34
CA VAL A 258 -8.48 15.63 19.56
C VAL A 258 -8.53 14.11 19.37
N LEU A 259 -9.63 13.60 18.82
CA LEU A 259 -9.75 12.18 18.46
C LEU A 259 -8.72 11.76 17.44
N PHE A 260 -8.45 12.61 16.46
CA PHE A 260 -7.36 12.43 15.53
C PHE A 260 -6.04 12.22 16.27
N GLY A 261 -5.70 13.10 17.20
CA GLY A 261 -4.46 12.97 17.99
C GLY A 261 -4.42 11.70 18.83
N VAL A 262 -5.53 11.31 19.47
CA VAL A 262 -5.58 10.16 20.38
C VAL A 262 -5.64 8.82 19.64
N ILE A 263 -6.30 8.73 18.52
CA ILE A 263 -6.53 7.45 17.81
C ILE A 263 -5.55 7.27 16.65
N LEU A 264 -5.34 8.30 15.84
CA LEU A 264 -4.51 8.20 14.65
C LEU A 264 -3.02 8.34 14.95
N LEU A 265 -2.64 9.19 15.89
CA LEU A 265 -1.22 9.38 16.24
C LEU A 265 -0.55 8.07 16.69
N PRO A 266 -1.15 7.24 17.56
CA PRO A 266 -0.62 5.91 17.85
C PRO A 266 -0.50 5.01 16.62
N GLY A 267 -1.50 5.04 15.72
CA GLY A 267 -1.45 4.30 14.45
C GLY A 267 -0.29 4.74 13.55
N LEU A 268 -0.06 6.04 13.43
CA LEU A 268 1.09 6.60 12.70
C LEU A 268 2.42 6.22 13.35
N VAL A 269 2.49 6.22 14.69
CA VAL A 269 3.69 5.77 15.42
C VAL A 269 3.95 4.30 15.15
N VAL A 270 2.93 3.44 15.22
CA VAL A 270 3.06 2.00 14.90
C VAL A 270 3.54 1.81 13.46
N LEU A 271 2.93 2.52 12.50
CA LEU A 271 3.34 2.46 11.09
C LEU A 271 4.79 2.95 10.92
N GLY A 272 5.17 4.04 11.57
CA GLY A 272 6.54 4.56 11.55
C GLY A 272 7.55 3.58 12.15
N VAL A 273 7.19 2.90 13.23
CA VAL A 273 8.03 1.84 13.83
C VAL A 273 8.14 0.65 12.89
N LEU A 274 7.04 0.19 12.30
CA LEU A 274 7.06 -0.90 11.32
C LEU A 274 7.92 -0.53 10.11
N ALA A 275 7.74 0.65 9.52
CA ALA A 275 8.56 1.14 8.41
C ALA A 275 10.05 1.21 8.79
N TYR A 276 10.38 1.66 9.99
CA TYR A 276 11.76 1.67 10.50
C TYR A 276 12.34 0.26 10.64
N LEU A 277 11.56 -0.69 11.16
CA LEU A 277 11.98 -2.08 11.31
C LEU A 277 12.18 -2.76 9.96
N CYS A 278 11.29 -2.50 8.97
CA CYS A 278 11.43 -2.95 7.60
C CYS A 278 12.75 -2.40 7.00
N GLU A 279 12.95 -1.08 7.05
CA GLU A 279 14.17 -0.45 6.53
C GLU A 279 15.44 -1.01 7.19
N ARG A 280 15.44 -1.20 8.51
CA ARG A 280 16.58 -1.77 9.22
C ARG A 280 16.90 -3.18 8.73
N ARG A 281 15.86 -4.01 8.55
CA ARG A 281 16.00 -5.38 8.08
C ARG A 281 16.53 -5.44 6.66
N GLU A 282 15.98 -4.65 5.73
CA GLU A 282 16.45 -4.59 4.35
C GLU A 282 17.93 -4.20 4.29
N ARG A 283 18.35 -3.24 5.09
CA ARG A 283 19.79 -2.88 5.21
C ARG A 283 20.65 -4.03 5.73
N GLU A 284 20.15 -4.82 6.66
CA GLU A 284 20.87 -6.01 7.17
C GLU A 284 21.00 -7.07 6.07
N VAL A 285 19.95 -7.29 5.26
CA VAL A 285 20.01 -8.19 4.09
C VAL A 285 21.05 -7.68 3.08
N LEU A 286 20.96 -6.42 2.66
CA LEU A 286 21.90 -5.83 1.71
C LEU A 286 23.35 -5.99 2.19
N ARG A 287 23.64 -5.68 3.45
CA ARG A 287 24.98 -5.80 4.01
C ARG A 287 25.46 -7.25 4.07
N SER A 288 24.62 -8.16 4.55
CA SER A 288 25.01 -9.56 4.76
C SER A 288 25.25 -10.31 3.46
N TYR A 289 24.41 -10.04 2.44
CA TYR A 289 24.44 -10.80 1.19
C TYR A 289 25.27 -10.15 0.06
N LEU A 290 25.82 -8.94 0.29
CA LEU A 290 26.76 -8.29 -0.64
C LEU A 290 28.20 -8.18 -0.08
N LEU A 291 28.45 -8.58 1.16
CA LEU A 291 29.76 -8.44 1.80
C LEU A 291 30.85 -9.24 1.07
N ASP A 292 30.52 -10.39 0.50
CA ASP A 292 31.44 -11.21 -0.29
C ASP A 292 31.91 -10.49 -1.56
N LEU A 293 31.08 -9.67 -2.19
CA LEU A 293 31.45 -8.85 -3.33
C LEU A 293 32.47 -7.77 -2.94
N VAL A 294 32.44 -7.29 -1.70
CA VAL A 294 33.44 -6.35 -1.18
C VAL A 294 34.76 -7.08 -0.96
N THR A 295 34.72 -8.27 -0.37
CA THR A 295 35.94 -9.06 -0.11
C THR A 295 36.61 -9.56 -1.39
N SER A 296 35.84 -9.81 -2.47
CA SER A 296 36.36 -10.19 -3.78
C SER A 296 36.83 -8.99 -4.63
N GLY A 297 36.55 -7.74 -4.21
CA GLY A 297 36.88 -6.52 -4.96
C GLY A 297 35.88 -6.18 -6.08
N GLU A 298 34.79 -6.96 -6.21
CA GLU A 298 33.71 -6.70 -7.18
C GLU A 298 32.85 -5.50 -6.78
N LEU A 299 32.86 -5.10 -5.50
CA LEU A 299 32.13 -3.95 -4.95
C LEU A 299 33.07 -3.18 -4.01
N SER A 300 32.96 -1.85 -3.97
CA SER A 300 33.69 -1.06 -2.96
C SER A 300 32.88 -0.99 -1.64
N GLU A 301 33.58 -0.79 -0.51
CA GLU A 301 32.90 -0.54 0.77
C GLU A 301 31.97 0.69 0.71
N GLU A 302 32.33 1.68 -0.11
CA GLU A 302 31.53 2.90 -0.27
C GLU A 302 30.26 2.65 -1.07
N GLU A 303 30.32 1.81 -2.11
CA GLU A 303 29.16 1.37 -2.87
C GLU A 303 28.21 0.55 -1.98
N LEU A 304 28.75 -0.37 -1.16
CA LEU A 304 27.97 -1.12 -0.20
C LEU A 304 27.30 -0.19 0.83
N ARG A 305 28.05 0.76 1.40
CA ARG A 305 27.48 1.75 2.33
C ARG A 305 26.40 2.63 1.68
N ALA A 306 26.58 2.94 0.40
CA ALA A 306 25.62 3.74 -0.34
C ALA A 306 24.30 2.98 -0.58
N VAL A 307 24.36 1.73 -1.07
CA VAL A 307 23.15 0.95 -1.36
C VAL A 307 22.43 0.53 -0.09
N ALA A 308 23.15 0.15 0.96
CA ALA A 308 22.60 -0.27 2.24
C ALA A 308 22.36 0.88 3.24
N GLY A 309 22.59 2.14 2.85
CA GLY A 309 22.56 3.28 3.75
C GLY A 309 21.63 4.41 3.31
N ARG A 310 21.61 5.47 4.13
CA ARG A 310 20.86 6.70 3.84
C ARG A 310 21.50 7.56 2.75
N GLU A 311 22.67 7.20 2.27
CA GLU A 311 23.42 7.98 1.29
C GLU A 311 22.93 7.77 -0.15
N LYS A 312 22.17 6.70 -0.43
CA LYS A 312 21.62 6.39 -1.77
C LYS A 312 20.97 7.64 -2.43
N SER A 313 20.07 8.30 -1.72
CA SER A 313 19.37 9.48 -2.26
C SER A 313 20.33 10.64 -2.55
N ARG A 314 21.30 10.91 -1.65
CA ARG A 314 22.28 11.98 -1.83
C ARG A 314 23.18 11.72 -3.05
N ARG A 315 23.62 10.47 -3.24
CA ARG A 315 24.43 10.08 -4.39
C ARG A 315 23.65 10.16 -5.70
N LEU A 316 22.40 9.73 -5.72
CA LEU A 316 21.50 9.88 -6.86
C LEU A 316 21.31 11.36 -7.26
N TRP A 317 21.11 12.25 -6.28
CA TRP A 317 21.02 13.70 -6.53
C TRP A 317 22.33 14.28 -7.06
N ARG A 318 23.48 13.85 -6.56
CA ARG A 318 24.80 14.27 -7.10
C ARG A 318 24.98 13.80 -8.55
N ALA A 319 24.62 12.53 -8.84
CA ALA A 319 24.67 11.99 -10.19
C ALA A 319 23.79 12.78 -11.15
N TRP A 320 22.59 13.18 -10.71
CA TRP A 320 21.73 14.08 -11.47
C TRP A 320 22.38 15.44 -11.70
N ALA A 321 22.94 16.06 -10.67
CA ALA A 321 23.56 17.37 -10.77
C ALA A 321 24.81 17.37 -11.70
N GLN A 322 25.56 16.26 -11.73
CA GLN A 322 26.80 16.15 -12.51
C GLN A 322 26.56 15.70 -13.96
N LYS A 323 25.65 14.78 -14.19
CA LYS A 323 25.44 14.08 -15.49
C LYS A 323 23.99 14.09 -15.94
N GLY A 324 23.09 14.84 -15.29
CA GLY A 324 21.68 14.91 -15.64
C GLY A 324 20.90 13.59 -15.46
N PRO A 325 19.78 13.42 -16.20
CA PRO A 325 18.94 12.24 -16.12
C PRO A 325 19.68 10.92 -16.40
N SER A 326 20.64 10.91 -17.30
CA SER A 326 21.41 9.71 -17.68
C SER A 326 22.29 9.21 -16.52
N GLY A 327 22.96 10.10 -15.81
CA GLY A 327 23.76 9.74 -14.64
C GLY A 327 22.90 9.23 -13.48
N TRP A 328 21.81 9.90 -13.22
CA TRP A 328 20.84 9.45 -12.22
C TRP A 328 20.29 8.06 -12.55
N LEU A 329 19.89 7.82 -13.81
CA LEU A 329 19.33 6.55 -14.25
C LEU A 329 20.36 5.40 -14.15
N ALA A 330 21.57 5.63 -14.61
CA ALA A 330 22.65 4.64 -14.56
C ALA A 330 22.96 4.23 -13.11
N LEU A 331 23.16 5.20 -12.21
CA LEU A 331 23.46 4.93 -10.82
C LEU A 331 22.27 4.27 -10.09
N ARG A 332 21.04 4.68 -10.42
CA ARG A 332 19.82 4.05 -9.89
C ARG A 332 19.72 2.59 -10.31
N GLN A 333 19.92 2.30 -11.61
CA GLN A 333 19.88 0.92 -12.13
C GLN A 333 20.92 0.03 -11.46
N PHE A 334 22.11 0.55 -11.21
CA PHE A 334 23.18 -0.16 -10.53
C PHE A 334 22.79 -0.52 -9.08
N TYR A 335 22.26 0.44 -8.31
CA TYR A 335 21.80 0.17 -6.94
C TYR A 335 20.61 -0.77 -6.88
N ASP A 336 19.70 -0.70 -7.87
CA ASP A 336 18.56 -1.60 -7.96
C ASP A 336 19.03 -3.04 -8.29
N ALA A 337 20.02 -3.21 -9.17
CA ALA A 337 20.57 -4.53 -9.48
C ALA A 337 21.34 -5.14 -8.27
N LEU A 338 22.03 -4.34 -7.48
CA LEU A 338 22.65 -4.80 -6.23
C LEU A 338 21.61 -5.27 -5.21
N ALA A 339 20.51 -4.54 -5.07
CA ALA A 339 19.43 -4.94 -4.20
C ALA A 339 18.79 -6.25 -4.68
N GLU A 340 18.46 -6.35 -5.97
CA GLU A 340 17.90 -7.56 -6.58
C GLU A 340 18.78 -8.80 -6.33
N LEU A 341 20.11 -8.66 -6.47
CA LEU A 341 21.07 -9.72 -6.19
C LEU A 341 21.07 -10.12 -4.70
N ALA A 342 21.07 -9.14 -3.79
CA ALA A 342 21.06 -9.41 -2.35
C ALA A 342 19.80 -10.15 -1.90
N PHE A 343 18.64 -9.70 -2.36
CA PHE A 343 17.36 -10.33 -2.04
C PHE A 343 17.20 -11.70 -2.70
N ALA A 344 17.69 -11.90 -3.92
CA ALA A 344 17.73 -13.23 -4.55
C ALA A 344 18.55 -14.22 -3.72
N ARG A 345 19.73 -13.82 -3.24
CA ARG A 345 20.57 -14.64 -2.36
C ARG A 345 19.90 -14.90 -1.01
N TRP A 346 19.26 -13.90 -0.45
CA TRP A 346 18.51 -14.05 0.80
C TRP A 346 17.35 -15.05 0.65
N ARG A 347 16.58 -14.99 -0.46
CA ARG A 347 15.54 -15.97 -0.78
C ARG A 347 16.11 -17.38 -0.96
N ALA A 348 17.19 -17.52 -1.71
CA ALA A 348 17.87 -18.79 -1.92
C ALA A 348 18.35 -19.41 -0.59
N ALA A 349 18.92 -18.62 0.32
CA ALA A 349 19.34 -19.08 1.64
C ALA A 349 18.19 -19.58 2.50
N GLN A 350 16.94 -19.18 2.21
CA GLN A 350 15.72 -19.67 2.85
C GLN A 350 15.09 -20.85 2.12
N GLY A 351 15.74 -21.39 1.08
CA GLY A 351 15.20 -22.48 0.28
C GLY A 351 14.05 -22.10 -0.63
N ARG A 352 13.92 -20.80 -0.94
CA ARG A 352 12.89 -20.29 -1.86
C ARG A 352 13.42 -20.22 -3.29
N PRO A 353 12.58 -20.48 -4.31
CA PRO A 353 12.98 -20.35 -5.69
C PRO A 353 13.31 -18.89 -6.04
N THR A 354 14.33 -18.69 -6.85
CA THR A 354 14.66 -17.40 -7.46
C THR A 354 14.27 -17.44 -8.94
N SER A 355 13.65 -16.39 -9.43
CA SER A 355 13.19 -16.27 -10.82
C SER A 355 14.33 -16.11 -11.81
N VAL A 356 15.46 -15.57 -11.36
CA VAL A 356 16.67 -15.30 -12.17
C VAL A 356 17.88 -15.98 -11.53
N PRO A 357 18.73 -16.66 -12.31
CA PRO A 357 19.97 -17.26 -11.81
C PRO A 357 20.91 -16.19 -11.21
N GLU A 358 21.60 -16.52 -10.12
CA GLU A 358 22.55 -15.60 -9.45
C GLU A 358 23.63 -15.09 -10.39
N GLU A 359 24.15 -15.95 -11.27
CA GLU A 359 25.19 -15.55 -12.22
C GLU A 359 24.74 -14.48 -13.22
N GLU A 360 23.48 -14.53 -13.65
CA GLU A 360 22.88 -13.52 -14.52
C GLU A 360 22.75 -12.17 -13.80
N LEU A 361 22.33 -12.20 -12.53
CA LEU A 361 22.27 -11.00 -11.69
C LEU A 361 23.66 -10.41 -11.44
N ARG A 362 24.66 -11.24 -11.17
CA ARG A 362 26.06 -10.78 -11.04
C ARG A 362 26.60 -10.18 -12.33
N ALA A 363 26.32 -10.79 -13.48
CA ALA A 363 26.73 -10.25 -14.78
C ALA A 363 26.11 -8.88 -15.03
N ARG A 364 24.80 -8.73 -14.70
CA ARG A 364 24.09 -7.44 -14.81
C ARG A 364 24.67 -6.37 -13.87
N VAL A 365 25.04 -6.74 -12.65
CA VAL A 365 25.69 -5.82 -11.71
C VAL A 365 27.02 -5.32 -12.27
N ARG A 366 27.85 -6.21 -12.86
CA ARG A 366 29.14 -5.83 -13.48
C ARG A 366 28.94 -4.87 -14.66
N ASP A 367 28.05 -5.19 -15.60
CA ASP A 367 27.74 -4.32 -16.74
C ASP A 367 27.28 -2.92 -16.31
N LEU A 368 26.39 -2.86 -15.32
CA LEU A 368 25.89 -1.57 -14.80
C LEU A 368 26.97 -0.80 -14.03
N ARG A 369 27.85 -1.49 -13.32
CA ARG A 369 29.00 -0.85 -12.65
C ARG A 369 29.94 -0.21 -13.68
N GLU A 370 30.29 -0.93 -14.75
CA GLU A 370 31.13 -0.39 -15.84
C GLU A 370 30.49 0.86 -16.47
N ARG A 371 29.18 0.87 -16.66
CA ARG A 371 28.45 2.07 -17.18
C ARG A 371 28.52 3.25 -16.22
N VAL A 372 28.39 3.01 -14.92
CA VAL A 372 28.50 4.07 -13.88
C VAL A 372 29.94 4.63 -13.87
N GLN A 373 30.95 3.76 -13.95
CA GLN A 373 32.35 4.14 -14.02
C GLN A 373 32.68 4.93 -15.30
N ALA A 374 32.18 4.50 -16.46
CA ALA A 374 32.33 5.22 -17.72
C ALA A 374 31.75 6.65 -17.70
N LEU A 375 30.74 6.90 -16.84
CA LEU A 375 30.20 8.22 -16.60
C LEU A 375 30.99 9.04 -15.58
N GLY A 376 32.05 8.47 -14.97
CA GLY A 376 32.82 9.13 -13.91
C GLY A 376 32.03 9.38 -12.64
N LEU A 377 31.11 8.49 -12.31
CA LEU A 377 30.27 8.55 -11.12
C LEU A 377 30.82 7.66 -9.98
N GLU A 378 32.12 7.45 -9.96
CA GLU A 378 32.84 6.70 -8.92
C GLU A 378 32.83 7.48 -7.59
N GLY A 379 32.57 6.80 -6.51
CA GLY A 379 32.74 7.28 -5.13
C GLY A 379 31.48 7.64 -4.39
#